data_5d9721923745d52ce4be9437fdbde812
#
_entry.id   5d9721923745d52ce4be9437fdbde812
#
_cell.length_a   1.000
_cell.length_b   1.000
_cell.length_c   1.000
_cell.angle_alpha   90.00
_cell.angle_beta   90.00
_cell.angle_gamma   90.00
#
_symmetry.space_group_name_H-M   'P 1'
#
loop_
_entity.id
_entity.type
_entity.pdbx_description
1 polymer ?
#
loop_
_entity_poly.entity_id
_entity_poly.type
_entity_poly.pdbx_seq_one_letter_code
_entity_poly.pdbx_strand_id
1 'polypeptide(L)'
;MYRYPVKSLRGESLARVEIAPGGIVGDRAAALLVASGHARTGKAYRGKEDERLHRLEDEATAVRAAAERGVLVRGEREAPHYFDDSPISLVLAPWLEDAQRICGRALDVRRFRPNLVADALAGVERESDLLGAELRVGARVRLRVTKAIRRCVTVTYDPESDAVDPGILRALAQEREATFGVYCEVLVPGTIVLGDPLLRS
;
A
#
# COMPACT_ATOMS: atom_id res chain seq x y z
N MET A 1 8.48 -8.16 0.09
CA MET A 1 7.31 -7.91 -0.80
C MET A 1 6.04 -8.14 0.00
N TYR A 2 4.96 -7.41 -0.29
CA TYR A 2 3.71 -7.50 0.45
C TYR A 2 2.51 -7.66 -0.48
N ARG A 3 1.54 -8.46 -0.06
CA ARG A 3 0.24 -8.59 -0.70
C ARG A 3 -0.85 -8.28 0.34
N TYR A 4 -1.91 -7.63 -0.10
CA TYR A 4 -3.06 -7.23 0.73
C TYR A 4 -4.33 -7.83 0.11
N PRO A 5 -4.68 -9.09 0.40
CA PRO A 5 -5.77 -9.79 -0.28
C PRO A 5 -7.10 -9.03 -0.22
N VAL A 6 -7.40 -8.41 0.92
CA VAL A 6 -8.58 -7.58 1.12
C VAL A 6 -8.17 -6.12 1.30
N LYS A 7 -8.79 -5.21 0.55
CA LYS A 7 -8.55 -3.77 0.69
C LYS A 7 -8.71 -3.33 2.13
N SER A 8 -7.75 -2.53 2.62
CA SER A 8 -7.70 -1.97 3.97
C SER A 8 -7.36 -2.95 5.10
N LEU A 9 -7.42 -4.25 4.90
CA LEU A 9 -7.03 -5.23 5.92
C LEU A 9 -5.52 -5.45 5.99
N ARG A 10 -5.09 -6.26 6.95
CA ARG A 10 -3.69 -6.66 7.14
C ARG A 10 -3.15 -7.31 5.87
N GLY A 11 -1.91 -7.00 5.54
CA GLY A 11 -1.18 -7.63 4.46
C GLY A 11 -0.31 -8.78 4.95
N GLU A 12 0.16 -9.57 4.01
CA GLU A 12 1.10 -10.65 4.22
C GLU A 12 2.44 -10.37 3.55
N SER A 13 3.52 -10.83 4.16
CA SER A 13 4.87 -10.78 3.58
C SER A 13 5.13 -12.03 2.76
N LEU A 14 5.62 -11.87 1.54
CA LEU A 14 5.87 -12.96 0.61
C LEU A 14 7.31 -12.93 0.09
N ALA A 15 7.94 -14.11 0.02
CA ALA A 15 9.27 -14.27 -0.58
C ALA A 15 9.20 -14.39 -2.11
N ARG A 16 8.03 -14.70 -2.67
CA ARG A 16 7.80 -14.84 -4.10
C ARG A 16 6.42 -14.33 -4.44
N VAL A 17 6.30 -13.55 -5.52
CA VAL A 17 5.02 -13.05 -6.03
C VAL A 17 4.94 -13.25 -7.54
N GLU A 18 3.75 -13.50 -8.03
CA GLU A 18 3.41 -13.46 -9.43
C GLU A 18 2.83 -12.09 -9.76
N ILE A 19 3.38 -11.44 -10.78
CA ILE A 19 2.94 -10.16 -11.31
C ILE A 19 2.17 -10.41 -12.60
N ALA A 20 0.88 -10.16 -12.57
CA ALA A 20 0.00 -10.13 -13.73
C ALA A 20 -0.13 -8.69 -14.28
N PRO A 21 -0.75 -8.47 -15.44
CA PRO A 21 -0.99 -7.10 -15.95
C PRO A 21 -1.74 -6.20 -14.96
N GLY A 22 -2.60 -6.77 -14.12
CA GLY A 22 -3.34 -6.06 -13.08
C GLY A 22 -2.64 -5.95 -11.72
N GLY A 23 -1.34 -6.29 -11.61
CA GLY A 23 -0.58 -6.23 -10.36
C GLY A 23 -0.24 -7.58 -9.76
N ILE A 24 0.06 -7.63 -8.47
CA ILE A 24 0.32 -8.90 -7.76
C ILE A 24 -0.96 -9.74 -7.74
N VAL A 25 -0.84 -11.00 -8.17
CA VAL A 25 -1.97 -11.94 -8.16
C VAL A 25 -2.55 -12.07 -6.74
N GLY A 26 -3.85 -11.80 -6.62
CA GLY A 26 -4.57 -11.82 -5.34
C GLY A 26 -4.40 -10.56 -4.49
N ASP A 27 -3.66 -9.54 -4.93
CA ASP A 27 -3.57 -8.27 -4.20
C ASP A 27 -4.86 -7.45 -4.37
N ARG A 28 -5.45 -7.04 -3.25
CA ARG A 28 -6.70 -6.26 -3.19
C ARG A 28 -7.82 -6.83 -4.08
N ALA A 29 -7.85 -8.17 -4.16
CA ALA A 29 -8.86 -8.91 -4.93
C ALA A 29 -10.25 -8.87 -4.27
N ALA A 30 -10.33 -8.45 -3.01
CA ALA A 30 -11.56 -8.28 -2.28
C ALA A 30 -11.60 -6.92 -1.56
N ALA A 31 -12.81 -6.48 -1.20
CA ALA A 31 -13.04 -5.31 -0.35
C ALA A 31 -14.28 -5.51 0.50
N LEU A 32 -14.33 -4.84 1.65
CA LEU A 32 -15.55 -4.71 2.42
C LEU A 32 -16.40 -3.60 1.78
N LEU A 33 -17.65 -3.88 1.47
CA LEU A 33 -18.57 -2.90 0.88
C LEU A 33 -19.62 -2.47 1.89
N VAL A 34 -19.87 -1.18 1.99
CA VAL A 34 -20.91 -0.63 2.84
C VAL A 34 -22.27 -1.04 2.27
N ALA A 35 -22.99 -1.91 2.99
CA ALA A 35 -24.22 -2.53 2.50
C ALA A 35 -25.44 -1.60 2.58
N SER A 36 -25.57 -0.80 3.65
CA SER A 36 -26.70 0.09 3.84
C SER A 36 -26.45 1.12 4.95
N GLY A 37 -27.35 2.10 5.09
CA GLY A 37 -27.38 3.01 6.23
C GLY A 37 -26.28 4.07 6.29
N HIS A 38 -25.54 4.26 5.22
CA HIS A 38 -24.43 5.18 5.17
C HIS A 38 -24.37 5.94 3.83
N ALA A 39 -23.85 7.17 3.83
CA ALA A 39 -23.67 7.99 2.61
C ALA A 39 -22.76 7.32 1.55
N ARG A 40 -22.03 6.28 1.92
CA ARG A 40 -21.12 5.52 1.07
C ARG A 40 -21.64 4.12 0.72
N THR A 41 -22.92 3.86 0.85
CA THR A 41 -23.53 2.58 0.46
C THR A 41 -23.03 2.13 -0.92
N GLY A 42 -22.64 0.87 -1.05
CA GLY A 42 -22.08 0.27 -2.27
C GLY A 42 -20.60 0.61 -2.55
N LYS A 43 -19.96 1.43 -1.71
CA LYS A 43 -18.52 1.76 -1.85
C LYS A 43 -17.68 1.00 -0.84
N ALA A 44 -16.41 0.79 -1.17
CA ALA A 44 -15.46 0.13 -0.27
C ALA A 44 -15.36 0.87 1.06
N TYR A 45 -15.47 0.14 2.16
CA TYR A 45 -15.16 0.60 3.51
C TYR A 45 -13.66 0.76 3.64
N ARG A 46 -13.20 1.92 4.05
CA ARG A 46 -11.78 2.28 3.94
C ARG A 46 -11.08 2.21 5.30
N GLY A 47 -9.79 1.89 5.31
CA GLY A 47 -8.97 1.89 6.51
C GLY A 47 -8.99 3.22 7.29
N LYS A 48 -9.20 4.34 6.62
CA LYS A 48 -9.34 5.65 7.29
C LYS A 48 -10.67 5.84 8.05
N GLU A 49 -11.61 4.93 7.87
CA GLU A 49 -12.91 4.92 8.55
C GLU A 49 -12.86 4.07 9.83
N ASP A 50 -11.88 3.16 9.91
CA ASP A 50 -11.64 2.34 11.08
C ASP A 50 -10.13 1.98 11.16
N GLU A 51 -9.42 2.54 12.12
CA GLU A 51 -7.97 2.32 12.33
C GLU A 51 -7.62 0.87 12.65
N ARG A 52 -8.57 0.08 13.16
CA ARG A 52 -8.35 -1.34 13.49
C ARG A 52 -8.19 -2.21 12.26
N LEU A 53 -8.76 -1.81 11.10
CA LEU A 53 -8.76 -2.64 9.88
C LEU A 53 -7.36 -3.10 9.46
N HIS A 54 -6.36 -2.25 9.62
CA HIS A 54 -4.98 -2.56 9.20
C HIS A 54 -4.35 -3.73 9.97
N ARG A 55 -4.93 -4.13 11.10
CA ARG A 55 -4.48 -5.24 11.95
C ARG A 55 -5.28 -6.50 11.73
N LEU A 56 -6.48 -6.39 11.16
CA LEU A 56 -7.38 -7.51 10.98
C LEU A 56 -6.98 -8.35 9.76
N GLU A 57 -6.98 -9.66 9.91
CA GLU A 57 -6.53 -10.60 8.88
C GLU A 57 -7.67 -11.08 7.98
N ASP A 58 -8.88 -11.20 8.54
CA ASP A 58 -10.02 -11.78 7.85
C ASP A 58 -11.23 -10.85 7.75
N GLU A 59 -12.05 -11.09 6.73
CA GLU A 59 -13.27 -10.31 6.46
C GLU A 59 -14.29 -10.41 7.59
N ALA A 60 -14.47 -11.58 8.17
CA ALA A 60 -15.51 -11.78 9.19
C ALA A 60 -15.24 -10.96 10.45
N THR A 61 -13.97 -10.92 10.88
CA THR A 61 -13.53 -10.05 12.00
C THR A 61 -13.69 -8.59 11.66
N ALA A 62 -13.32 -8.17 10.43
CA ALA A 62 -13.48 -6.80 9.99
C ALA A 62 -14.94 -6.36 9.89
N VAL A 63 -15.84 -7.22 9.43
CA VAL A 63 -17.29 -6.97 9.40
C VAL A 63 -17.82 -6.76 10.82
N ARG A 64 -17.45 -7.62 11.77
CA ARG A 64 -17.83 -7.46 13.19
C ARG A 64 -17.32 -6.14 13.77
N ALA A 65 -16.06 -5.83 13.53
CA ALA A 65 -15.45 -4.59 14.00
C ALA A 65 -16.14 -3.33 13.44
N ALA A 66 -16.53 -3.35 12.17
CA ALA A 66 -17.29 -2.25 11.55
C ALA A 66 -18.73 -2.17 12.11
N ALA A 67 -19.39 -3.31 12.37
CA ALA A 67 -20.72 -3.34 12.96
C ALA A 67 -20.76 -2.74 14.36
N GLU A 68 -19.73 -2.94 15.18
CA GLU A 68 -19.59 -2.31 16.49
C GLU A 68 -19.58 -0.78 16.42
N ARG A 69 -19.22 -0.21 15.27
CA ARG A 69 -19.26 1.23 14.98
C ARG A 69 -20.58 1.66 14.29
N GLY A 70 -21.57 0.79 14.24
CA GLY A 70 -22.87 1.07 13.64
C GLY A 70 -22.86 1.09 12.11
N VAL A 71 -21.84 0.53 11.47
CA VAL A 71 -21.75 0.42 10.01
C VAL A 71 -21.99 -1.02 9.57
N LEU A 72 -22.98 -1.21 8.68
CA LEU A 72 -23.21 -2.49 8.03
C LEU A 72 -22.24 -2.63 6.85
N VAL A 73 -21.40 -3.66 6.90
CA VAL A 73 -20.40 -3.93 5.89
C VAL A 73 -20.54 -5.37 5.42
N ARG A 74 -20.40 -5.58 4.12
CA ARG A 74 -20.37 -6.88 3.49
C ARG A 74 -19.08 -7.05 2.72
N GLY A 75 -18.39 -8.19 2.88
CA GLY A 75 -17.23 -8.57 2.08
C GLY A 75 -17.68 -9.14 0.73
N GLU A 76 -17.09 -8.66 -0.35
CA GLU A 76 -17.39 -9.12 -1.71
C GLU A 76 -16.11 -9.18 -2.55
N ARG A 77 -16.10 -10.15 -3.49
CA ARG A 77 -15.02 -10.35 -4.47
C ARG A 77 -15.60 -10.20 -5.88
N GLU A 78 -16.13 -9.02 -6.19
CA GLU A 78 -16.81 -8.78 -7.47
C GLU A 78 -15.86 -8.42 -8.61
N ALA A 79 -14.79 -7.73 -8.31
CA ALA A 79 -13.81 -7.32 -9.31
C ALA A 79 -12.40 -7.50 -8.77
N PRO A 80 -11.45 -7.89 -9.61
CA PRO A 80 -10.06 -7.79 -9.24
C PRO A 80 -9.70 -6.32 -9.04
N HIS A 81 -8.82 -6.05 -8.06
CA HIS A 81 -8.12 -4.76 -7.97
C HIS A 81 -8.91 -3.61 -7.37
N TYR A 82 -9.13 -3.70 -6.06
CA TYR A 82 -9.59 -2.56 -5.24
C TYR A 82 -8.44 -1.63 -4.82
N PHE A 83 -7.38 -1.48 -5.63
CA PHE A 83 -6.32 -0.51 -5.35
C PHE A 83 -6.82 0.93 -5.52
N ASP A 84 -6.10 1.89 -4.94
CA ASP A 84 -6.55 3.28 -4.94
C ASP A 84 -6.33 3.98 -6.29
N ASP A 85 -5.26 3.62 -7.01
CA ASP A 85 -4.89 4.26 -8.26
C ASP A 85 -4.20 3.33 -9.26
N SER A 86 -3.11 2.68 -8.88
CA SER A 86 -2.32 1.80 -9.74
C SER A 86 -2.05 0.47 -9.06
N PRO A 87 -1.79 -0.59 -9.85
CA PRO A 87 -1.76 -1.96 -9.34
C PRO A 87 -0.55 -2.29 -8.44
N ILE A 88 0.55 -1.54 -8.56
CA ILE A 88 1.76 -1.77 -7.78
C ILE A 88 2.15 -0.48 -7.06
N SER A 89 2.49 -0.60 -5.79
CA SER A 89 3.13 0.47 -5.01
C SER A 89 4.54 0.06 -4.60
N LEU A 90 5.50 0.96 -4.82
CA LEU A 90 6.92 0.78 -4.55
C LEU A 90 7.42 1.82 -3.55
N VAL A 91 8.23 1.37 -2.60
CA VAL A 91 9.00 2.21 -1.67
C VAL A 91 10.46 1.81 -1.76
N LEU A 92 11.38 2.78 -1.79
CA LEU A 92 12.80 2.55 -1.65
C LEU A 92 13.22 2.66 -0.18
N ALA A 93 14.16 1.81 0.25
CA ALA A 93 14.67 1.81 1.62
C ALA A 93 15.21 3.18 2.06
N PRO A 94 15.97 3.94 1.24
CA PRO A 94 16.41 5.29 1.61
C PRO A 94 15.27 6.27 1.88
N TRP A 95 14.13 6.13 1.20
CA TRP A 95 12.96 6.97 1.50
C TRP A 95 12.37 6.66 2.87
N LEU A 96 12.41 5.39 3.29
CA LEU A 96 11.97 5.01 4.63
C LEU A 96 12.92 5.56 5.70
N GLU A 97 14.23 5.49 5.47
CA GLU A 97 15.25 6.06 6.34
C GLU A 97 15.06 7.59 6.49
N ASP A 98 14.82 8.30 5.37
CA ASP A 98 14.51 9.72 5.38
C ASP A 98 13.21 10.03 6.17
N ALA A 99 12.15 9.26 5.95
CA ALA A 99 10.91 9.41 6.70
C ALA A 99 11.11 9.17 8.22
N GLN A 100 11.91 8.18 8.59
CA GLN A 100 12.27 7.91 9.98
C GLN A 100 13.05 9.08 10.61
N ARG A 101 14.01 9.63 9.86
CA ARG A 101 14.76 10.81 10.27
C ARG A 101 13.85 12.03 10.48
N ILE A 102 12.95 12.30 9.53
CA ILE A 102 11.97 13.39 9.59
C ILE A 102 11.05 13.23 10.81
N CYS A 103 10.58 12.01 11.06
CA CYS A 103 9.68 11.71 12.18
C CYS A 103 10.42 11.58 13.54
N GLY A 104 11.76 11.51 13.55
CA GLY A 104 12.58 11.32 14.74
C GLY A 104 12.40 9.95 15.42
N ARG A 105 11.93 8.94 14.69
CA ARG A 105 11.65 7.59 15.21
C ARG A 105 11.66 6.52 14.13
N ALA A 106 11.79 5.26 14.54
CA ALA A 106 11.60 4.12 13.65
C ALA A 106 10.14 4.05 13.15
N LEU A 107 9.98 3.74 11.88
CA LEU A 107 8.68 3.55 11.24
C LEU A 107 8.62 2.15 10.61
N ASP A 108 7.53 1.47 10.89
CA ASP A 108 7.23 0.24 10.17
C ASP A 108 6.75 0.57 8.74
N VAL A 109 7.41 0.00 7.75
CA VAL A 109 7.09 0.24 6.33
C VAL A 109 5.64 -0.16 5.99
N ARG A 110 5.05 -1.10 6.74
CA ARG A 110 3.67 -1.55 6.55
C ARG A 110 2.63 -0.44 6.78
N ARG A 111 2.96 0.63 7.50
CA ARG A 111 2.11 1.84 7.60
C ARG A 111 1.81 2.44 6.24
N PHE A 112 2.75 2.32 5.31
CA PHE A 112 2.65 2.83 3.94
C PHE A 112 2.04 1.83 2.98
N ARG A 113 1.82 0.58 3.40
CA ARG A 113 1.18 -0.49 2.64
C ARG A 113 1.78 -0.69 1.23
N PRO A 114 3.12 -0.76 1.08
CA PRO A 114 3.74 -0.99 -0.22
C PRO A 114 3.54 -2.43 -0.68
N ASN A 115 3.53 -2.64 -1.99
CA ASN A 115 3.65 -3.98 -2.57
C ASN A 115 5.12 -4.40 -2.63
N LEU A 116 5.99 -3.50 -3.06
CA LEU A 116 7.42 -3.73 -3.19
C LEU A 116 8.19 -2.76 -2.30
N VAL A 117 9.20 -3.29 -1.63
CA VAL A 117 10.24 -2.50 -0.96
C VAL A 117 11.56 -2.91 -1.59
N ALA A 118 12.31 -1.96 -2.08
CA ALA A 118 13.57 -2.20 -2.75
C ALA A 118 14.68 -1.33 -2.16
N ASP A 119 15.92 -1.71 -2.46
CA ASP A 119 17.10 -0.96 -2.07
C ASP A 119 17.22 0.38 -2.82
N ALA A 120 18.31 1.08 -2.61
CA ALA A 120 18.60 2.33 -3.30
C ALA A 120 18.73 2.13 -4.81
N LEU A 121 18.28 3.13 -5.56
CA LEU A 121 18.59 3.27 -6.97
C LEU A 121 19.51 4.46 -7.19
N ALA A 122 20.55 4.29 -8.00
CA ALA A 122 21.52 5.35 -8.28
C ALA A 122 20.82 6.58 -8.88
N GLY A 123 21.11 7.76 -8.33
CA GLY A 123 20.54 9.03 -8.79
C GLY A 123 19.07 9.24 -8.45
N VAL A 124 18.54 8.51 -7.48
CA VAL A 124 17.16 8.62 -7.02
C VAL A 124 17.13 9.02 -5.54
N GLU A 125 16.80 10.26 -5.28
CA GLU A 125 16.64 10.79 -3.92
C GLU A 125 15.18 10.95 -3.51
N ARG A 126 14.33 11.34 -4.47
CA ARG A 126 12.90 11.60 -4.26
C ARG A 126 12.04 10.83 -5.25
N GLU A 127 10.78 10.71 -4.94
CA GLU A 127 9.78 10.08 -5.81
C GLU A 127 9.69 10.72 -7.20
N SER A 128 9.91 12.05 -7.27
CA SER A 128 9.94 12.82 -8.52
C SER A 128 10.97 12.32 -9.52
N ASP A 129 12.09 11.81 -9.04
CA ASP A 129 13.21 11.36 -9.87
C ASP A 129 12.89 10.08 -10.66
N LEU A 130 11.83 9.39 -10.24
CA LEU A 130 11.34 8.17 -10.89
C LEU A 130 10.11 8.38 -11.78
N LEU A 131 9.49 9.56 -11.79
CA LEU A 131 8.26 9.76 -12.57
C LEU A 131 8.49 9.48 -14.05
N GLY A 132 7.67 8.61 -14.63
CA GLY A 132 7.78 8.17 -16.02
C GLY A 132 8.87 7.14 -16.30
N ALA A 133 9.73 6.83 -15.32
CA ALA A 133 10.81 5.87 -15.50
C ALA A 133 10.27 4.44 -15.67
N GLU A 134 10.97 3.66 -16.47
CA GLU A 134 10.81 2.22 -16.53
C GLU A 134 11.79 1.54 -15.57
N LEU A 135 11.26 0.58 -14.83
CA LEU A 135 11.99 -0.20 -13.84
C LEU A 135 11.94 -1.67 -14.24
N ARG A 136 13.09 -2.33 -14.21
CA ARG A 136 13.19 -3.78 -14.34
C ARG A 136 13.36 -4.41 -12.97
N VAL A 137 12.54 -5.40 -12.65
CA VAL A 137 12.63 -6.18 -11.42
C VAL A 137 12.96 -7.62 -11.77
N GLY A 138 14.07 -8.10 -11.26
CA GLY A 138 14.59 -9.43 -11.59
C GLY A 138 14.88 -9.57 -13.07
N ALA A 139 14.64 -10.78 -13.60
CA ALA A 139 14.99 -11.11 -14.98
C ALA A 139 14.00 -10.56 -16.02
N ARG A 140 12.73 -10.46 -15.69
CA ARG A 140 11.66 -10.26 -16.69
C ARG A 140 10.69 -9.13 -16.41
N VAL A 141 10.29 -8.91 -15.15
CA VAL A 141 9.22 -7.95 -14.83
C VAL A 141 9.66 -6.54 -15.19
N ARG A 142 8.78 -5.80 -15.87
CA ARG A 142 8.97 -4.38 -16.15
C ARG A 142 7.78 -3.59 -15.63
N LEU A 143 8.08 -2.51 -14.94
CA LEU A 143 7.11 -1.59 -14.36
C LEU A 143 7.37 -0.19 -14.92
N ARG A 144 6.32 0.62 -15.09
CA ARG A 144 6.46 2.06 -15.34
C ARG A 144 5.95 2.82 -14.14
N VAL A 145 6.75 3.74 -13.64
CA VAL A 145 6.34 4.64 -12.56
C VAL A 145 5.36 5.68 -13.12
N THR A 146 4.16 5.71 -12.57
CA THR A 146 3.08 6.58 -13.04
C THR A 146 2.99 7.87 -12.24
N LYS A 147 3.07 7.77 -10.91
CA LYS A 147 3.00 8.95 -10.04
C LYS A 147 3.49 8.67 -8.62
N ALA A 148 3.82 9.74 -7.91
CA ALA A 148 4.09 9.72 -6.49
C ALA A 148 2.81 9.52 -5.66
N ILE A 149 2.91 8.87 -4.50
CA ILE A 149 1.76 8.53 -3.64
C ILE A 149 1.58 9.61 -2.57
N ARG A 150 0.50 10.36 -2.64
CA ARG A 150 0.06 11.21 -1.51
C ARG A 150 -0.50 10.37 -0.39
N ARG A 151 -0.02 10.62 0.81
CA ARG A 151 -0.42 9.89 2.00
C ARG A 151 -1.60 10.55 2.71
N CYS A 152 -2.38 9.73 3.37
CA CYS A 152 -3.54 10.14 4.16
C CYS A 152 -3.39 9.64 5.61
N VAL A 153 -4.39 9.86 6.43
CA VAL A 153 -4.39 9.49 7.84
C VAL A 153 -4.00 8.03 8.14
N THR A 154 -4.16 7.12 7.19
CA THR A 154 -3.86 5.70 7.40
C THR A 154 -2.40 5.41 7.76
N VAL A 155 -1.45 6.28 7.38
CA VAL A 155 -0.04 6.12 7.77
C VAL A 155 0.21 6.35 9.26
N THR A 156 -0.75 6.99 9.95
CA THR A 156 -0.67 7.24 11.38
C THR A 156 -1.02 6.01 12.22
N TYR A 157 -1.69 5.03 11.63
CA TYR A 157 -2.14 3.83 12.34
C TYR A 157 -1.00 2.82 12.45
N ASP A 158 -0.83 2.29 13.67
CA ASP A 158 0.17 1.26 13.90
C ASP A 158 -0.32 -0.08 13.36
N PRO A 159 0.51 -0.82 12.60
CA PRO A 159 0.10 -2.10 12.02
C PRO A 159 0.00 -3.25 13.02
N GLU A 160 0.50 -3.07 14.27
CA GLU A 160 0.51 -4.12 15.30
C GLU A 160 -0.27 -3.74 16.56
N SER A 161 -0.60 -2.47 16.76
CA SER A 161 -1.27 -1.99 17.97
C SER A 161 -2.37 -0.98 17.67
N ASP A 162 -3.10 -0.55 18.70
CA ASP A 162 -4.12 0.52 18.61
C ASP A 162 -3.53 1.92 18.59
N ALA A 163 -2.20 2.05 18.56
CA ALA A 163 -1.55 3.34 18.58
C ALA A 163 -1.80 4.12 17.29
N VAL A 164 -2.18 5.37 17.46
CA VAL A 164 -2.37 6.35 16.39
C VAL A 164 -1.40 7.49 16.59
N ASP A 165 -0.57 7.78 15.59
CA ASP A 165 0.43 8.84 15.65
C ASP A 165 0.23 9.88 14.53
N PRO A 166 -0.57 10.92 14.76
CA PRO A 166 -0.79 11.98 13.76
C PRO A 166 0.48 12.78 13.43
N GLY A 167 1.52 12.69 14.26
CA GLY A 167 2.82 13.32 14.03
C GLY A 167 3.48 12.84 12.75
N ILE A 168 3.30 11.57 12.40
CA ILE A 168 3.87 10.97 11.17
C ILE A 168 3.33 11.70 9.91
N LEU A 169 2.01 11.82 9.78
CA LEU A 169 1.43 12.49 8.61
C LEU A 169 1.78 13.98 8.58
N ARG A 170 1.82 14.62 9.75
CA ARG A 170 2.20 16.04 9.87
C ARG A 170 3.64 16.26 9.41
N ALA A 171 4.58 15.45 9.88
CA ALA A 171 5.98 15.54 9.50
C ALA A 171 6.18 15.31 8.00
N LEU A 172 5.53 14.28 7.44
CA LEU A 172 5.55 14.02 6.00
C LEU A 172 4.92 15.16 5.19
N ALA A 173 3.86 15.80 5.71
CA ALA A 173 3.24 16.92 5.02
C ALA A 173 4.16 18.15 4.97
N GLN A 174 4.89 18.42 6.03
CA GLN A 174 5.81 19.55 6.13
C GLN A 174 7.08 19.37 5.28
N GLU A 175 7.68 18.18 5.31
CA GLU A 175 9.01 17.92 4.74
C GLU A 175 8.96 17.22 3.36
N ARG A 176 7.83 16.61 3.00
CA ARG A 176 7.67 15.81 1.79
C ARG A 176 6.32 16.04 1.08
N GLU A 177 5.62 17.12 1.34
CA GLU A 177 4.29 17.43 0.76
C GLU A 177 3.27 16.28 0.93
N ALA A 178 3.36 15.55 2.04
CA ALA A 178 2.65 14.30 2.31
C ALA A 178 2.89 13.21 1.26
N THR A 179 4.00 13.24 0.55
CA THR A 179 4.35 12.26 -0.49
C THR A 179 5.28 11.19 0.10
N PHE A 180 5.02 9.91 -0.24
CA PHE A 180 5.89 8.80 0.13
C PHE A 180 5.60 7.57 -0.74
N GLY A 181 6.60 7.13 -1.52
CA GLY A 181 6.50 6.01 -2.45
C GLY A 181 5.88 6.39 -3.80
N VAL A 182 5.91 5.45 -4.72
CA VAL A 182 5.41 5.62 -6.09
C VAL A 182 4.44 4.52 -6.48
N TYR A 183 3.50 4.86 -7.36
CA TYR A 183 2.66 3.92 -8.06
C TYR A 183 3.29 3.51 -9.38
N CYS A 184 3.09 2.24 -9.74
CA CYS A 184 3.57 1.67 -11.00
C CYS A 184 2.47 0.88 -11.70
N GLU A 185 2.47 0.94 -13.02
CA GLU A 185 1.76 0.02 -13.90
C GLU A 185 2.69 -1.12 -14.34
N VAL A 186 2.11 -2.25 -14.72
CA VAL A 186 2.84 -3.42 -15.19
C VAL A 186 2.96 -3.37 -16.70
N LEU A 187 4.20 -3.28 -17.22
CA LEU A 187 4.48 -3.34 -18.65
C LEU A 187 4.73 -4.77 -19.12
N VAL A 188 5.50 -5.53 -18.32
CA VAL A 188 5.80 -6.93 -18.62
C VAL A 188 5.56 -7.76 -17.37
N PRO A 189 4.63 -8.70 -17.40
CA PRO A 189 4.33 -9.58 -16.29
C PRO A 189 5.43 -10.63 -16.09
N GLY A 190 5.41 -11.28 -14.92
CA GLY A 190 6.36 -12.33 -14.57
C GLY A 190 6.38 -12.63 -13.08
N THR A 191 7.41 -13.32 -12.64
CA THR A 191 7.60 -13.62 -11.21
C THR A 191 8.73 -12.79 -10.64
N ILE A 192 8.57 -12.33 -9.42
CA ILE A 192 9.59 -11.67 -8.59
C ILE A 192 9.86 -12.54 -7.37
N VAL A 193 11.13 -12.68 -7.03
CA VAL A 193 11.60 -13.37 -5.82
C VAL A 193 12.31 -12.36 -4.92
N LEU A 194 12.26 -12.58 -3.61
CA LEU A 194 12.97 -11.74 -2.65
C LEU A 194 14.48 -11.74 -2.95
N GLY A 195 15.07 -10.57 -3.07
CA GLY A 195 16.46 -10.38 -3.48
C GLY A 195 16.65 -10.14 -4.98
N ASP A 196 15.60 -10.22 -5.79
CA ASP A 196 15.69 -9.80 -7.20
C ASP A 196 16.08 -8.33 -7.30
N PRO A 197 17.06 -7.98 -8.18
CA PRO A 197 17.50 -6.61 -8.33
C PRO A 197 16.41 -5.72 -8.96
N LEU A 198 16.29 -4.50 -8.44
CA LEU A 198 15.56 -3.42 -9.09
C LEU A 198 16.54 -2.53 -9.84
N LEU A 199 16.30 -2.30 -11.13
CA LEU A 199 17.15 -1.50 -11.99
C LEU A 199 16.30 -0.48 -12.76
N ARG A 200 16.82 0.72 -12.95
CA ARG A 200 16.26 1.71 -13.88
C ARG A 200 16.70 1.36 -15.30
N SER A 201 15.75 1.28 -16.22
CA SER A 201 16.00 0.98 -17.64
C SER A 201 16.29 2.24 -18.44
#